data_6c7bde027568317464afbd08a0050d8e
#
_entry.id   6c7bde027568317464afbd08a0050d8e
#
_cell.length_a   1.000
_cell.length_b   1.000
_cell.length_c   1.000
_cell.angle_alpha   90.00
_cell.angle_beta   90.00
_cell.angle_gamma   90.00
#
_symmetry.space_group_name_H-M   'P 1'
#
loop_
_entity.id
_entity.type
_entity.pdbx_description
1 polymer ?
#
loop_
_entity_poly.entity_id
_entity_poly.type
_entity_poly.pdbx_seq_one_letter_code
_entity_poly.pdbx_strand_id
1 'polypeptide(L)'
;MILQNNGSANGTTTIQLRGLTSINSGKAPLIVVDGFPGGDIRALNQDDIKSIDVLKDASAGAIYGTRAASGVILITTKSGSNTNGKVKLNYSTELSKKQNYGRPDMMTADEYRNRTDVNIIDYGQNADWWDALLQKDNFSQKHHLSLELGTENAQVYTSFFLSLIHI
;
A
#
# COMPACT_ATOMS: atom_id res chain seq x y z
N MET A 1 3.37 -9.73 11.06
CA MET A 1 2.35 -10.16 10.09
C MET A 1 1.67 -8.93 9.53
N ILE A 2 1.62 -8.75 8.24
CA ILE A 2 0.90 -7.66 7.57
C ILE A 2 -0.41 -8.25 7.08
N LEU A 3 -1.53 -7.75 7.59
CA LEU A 3 -2.86 -8.18 7.17
C LEU A 3 -3.50 -7.06 6.37
N GLN A 4 -3.79 -7.31 5.12
CA GLN A 4 -4.64 -6.46 4.30
C GLN A 4 -6.08 -6.96 4.41
N ASN A 5 -6.94 -6.18 5.04
CA ASN A 5 -8.25 -6.63 5.50
C ASN A 5 -9.32 -6.77 4.41
N ASN A 6 -9.11 -6.33 3.20
CA ASN A 6 -10.00 -6.56 2.03
C ASN A 6 -9.22 -6.24 0.76
N GLY A 7 -9.53 -6.90 -0.33
CA GLY A 7 -8.95 -6.63 -1.66
C GLY A 7 -9.31 -5.24 -2.25
N SER A 8 -9.75 -4.31 -1.43
CA SER A 8 -10.03 -2.92 -1.82
C SER A 8 -8.73 -2.15 -2.03
N ALA A 9 -8.64 -1.36 -3.09
CA ALA A 9 -7.49 -0.50 -3.40
C ALA A 9 -7.17 0.51 -2.26
N ASN A 10 -8.17 0.86 -1.44
CA ASN A 10 -8.07 1.72 -0.25
C ASN A 10 -8.17 0.94 1.07
N GLY A 11 -7.97 -0.38 1.05
CA GLY A 11 -8.02 -1.20 2.25
C GLY A 11 -7.02 -0.75 3.30
N THR A 12 -7.47 -0.60 4.54
CA THR A 12 -6.60 -0.30 5.67
C THR A 12 -5.65 -1.47 5.92
N THR A 13 -4.37 -1.24 5.72
CA THR A 13 -3.34 -2.23 6.05
C THR A 13 -3.09 -2.20 7.55
N THR A 14 -3.36 -3.30 8.23
CA THR A 14 -3.05 -3.44 9.65
C THR A 14 -1.73 -4.17 9.81
N ILE A 15 -0.76 -3.50 10.43
CA ILE A 15 0.54 -4.10 10.75
C ILE A 15 0.49 -4.58 12.19
N GLN A 16 0.73 -5.87 12.41
CA GLN A 16 0.84 -6.48 13.72
C GLN A 16 2.22 -7.07 13.91
N LEU A 17 2.93 -6.68 14.95
CA LEU A 17 4.26 -7.19 15.29
C LEU A 17 4.23 -8.34 16.30
N ARG A 18 3.22 -8.39 17.15
CA ARG A 18 3.00 -9.44 18.17
C ARG A 18 1.56 -9.94 18.09
N GLY A 19 1.32 -11.16 18.58
CA GLY A 19 -0.02 -11.69 18.77
C GLY A 19 -0.83 -10.82 19.76
N LEU A 20 -2.13 -11.06 19.84
CA LEU A 20 -3.06 -10.34 20.71
C LEU A 20 -2.67 -10.59 22.18
N THR A 21 -1.95 -9.66 22.80
CA THR A 21 -1.55 -9.74 24.21
C THR A 21 -2.57 -9.09 25.16
N SER A 22 -3.51 -8.30 24.65
CA SER A 22 -4.56 -7.66 25.43
C SER A 22 -5.75 -7.28 24.56
N ILE A 23 -6.95 -7.41 25.13
CA ILE A 23 -8.23 -7.09 24.47
C ILE A 23 -8.40 -5.58 24.26
N ASN A 24 -7.73 -4.74 25.07
CA ASN A 24 -7.92 -3.29 25.09
C ASN A 24 -6.66 -2.44 24.77
N SER A 25 -5.50 -3.04 24.53
CA SER A 25 -4.32 -2.26 24.14
C SER A 25 -4.34 -1.97 22.64
N GLY A 26 -4.00 -0.74 22.25
CA GLY A 26 -3.83 -0.34 20.86
C GLY A 26 -2.91 -1.33 20.13
N LYS A 27 -3.45 -2.00 19.12
CA LYS A 27 -2.83 -3.17 18.47
C LYS A 27 -1.76 -2.80 17.46
N ALA A 28 -1.70 -1.55 17.08
CA ALA A 28 -0.76 -1.07 16.05
C ALA A 28 0.59 -0.70 16.68
N PRO A 29 1.70 -1.06 16.03
CA PRO A 29 3.03 -0.59 16.44
C PRO A 29 3.16 0.92 16.27
N LEU A 30 4.03 1.53 17.05
CA LEU A 30 4.40 2.93 16.87
C LEU A 30 5.26 3.07 15.61
N ILE A 31 4.85 3.92 14.68
CA ILE A 31 5.64 4.24 13.49
C ILE A 31 6.45 5.48 13.79
N VAL A 32 7.74 5.41 13.53
CA VAL A 32 8.70 6.52 13.68
C VAL A 32 9.39 6.72 12.35
N VAL A 33 9.27 7.91 11.79
CA VAL A 33 9.87 8.27 10.52
C VAL A 33 10.94 9.31 10.77
N ASP A 34 12.19 9.01 10.42
CA ASP A 34 13.35 9.89 10.60
C ASP A 34 13.45 10.47 12.04
N GLY A 35 13.12 9.65 13.03
CA GLY A 35 13.12 10.02 14.44
C GLY A 35 11.83 10.67 14.96
N PHE A 36 10.87 10.98 14.10
CA PHE A 36 9.58 11.59 14.48
C PHE A 36 8.50 10.52 14.68
N PRO A 37 7.93 10.38 15.88
CA PRO A 37 6.88 9.41 16.16
C PRO A 37 5.52 9.87 15.61
N GLY A 38 4.73 8.91 15.09
CA GLY A 38 3.37 9.14 14.60
C GLY A 38 3.28 9.41 13.10
N GLY A 39 4.33 9.08 12.33
CA GLY A 39 4.30 9.17 10.87
C GLY A 39 3.28 8.22 10.24
N ASP A 40 2.66 8.63 9.13
CA ASP A 40 1.79 7.76 8.32
C ASP A 40 2.64 7.07 7.24
N ILE A 41 2.77 5.75 7.34
CA ILE A 41 3.52 4.95 6.35
C ILE A 41 2.91 5.04 4.94
N ARG A 42 1.61 5.36 4.84
CA ARG A 42 0.93 5.52 3.54
C ARG A 42 1.31 6.79 2.81
N ALA A 43 1.80 7.79 3.55
CA ALA A 43 2.28 9.04 2.98
C ALA A 43 3.71 8.93 2.43
N LEU A 44 4.41 7.82 2.75
CA LEU A 44 5.78 7.60 2.31
C LEU A 44 5.78 6.82 1.00
N ASN A 45 6.59 7.29 0.06
CA ASN A 45 6.89 6.51 -1.12
C ASN A 45 7.91 5.41 -0.77
N GLN A 46 7.63 4.18 -1.20
CA GLN A 46 8.50 3.03 -0.95
C GLN A 46 9.91 3.23 -1.54
N ASP A 47 9.99 3.91 -2.68
CA ASP A 47 11.26 4.18 -3.35
C ASP A 47 12.15 5.18 -2.60
N ASP A 48 11.58 5.98 -1.68
CA ASP A 48 12.30 6.92 -0.85
C ASP A 48 12.74 6.34 0.50
N ILE A 49 12.37 5.09 0.81
CA ILE A 49 12.77 4.42 2.04
C ILE A 49 14.19 3.87 1.89
N LYS A 50 15.06 4.18 2.87
CA LYS A 50 16.41 3.67 2.98
C LYS A 50 16.45 2.38 3.79
N SER A 51 15.82 2.36 4.97
CA SER A 51 15.74 1.18 5.84
C SER A 51 14.44 1.17 6.64
N ILE A 52 14.03 -0.05 7.02
CA ILE A 52 12.95 -0.28 7.97
C ILE A 52 13.49 -1.21 9.04
N ASP A 53 13.53 -0.70 10.27
CA ASP A 53 13.99 -1.44 11.44
C ASP A 53 12.83 -1.67 12.40
N VAL A 54 12.73 -2.88 12.93
CA VAL A 54 11.64 -3.28 13.81
C VAL A 54 12.16 -3.56 15.21
N LEU A 55 11.80 -2.70 16.16
CA LEU A 55 12.12 -2.87 17.55
C LEU A 55 10.98 -3.58 18.28
N LYS A 56 11.24 -4.79 18.78
CA LYS A 56 10.23 -5.63 19.43
C LYS A 56 10.42 -5.73 20.94
N ASP A 57 11.56 -5.29 21.46
CA ASP A 57 12.02 -5.56 22.80
C ASP A 57 11.89 -4.36 23.76
N ALA A 58 12.31 -4.57 25.01
CA ALA A 58 12.33 -3.54 26.04
C ALA A 58 13.10 -2.26 25.64
N SER A 59 14.02 -2.36 24.69
CA SER A 59 14.74 -1.22 24.13
C SER A 59 13.81 -0.18 23.47
N ALA A 60 12.75 -0.63 22.85
CA ALA A 60 11.73 0.27 22.28
C ALA A 60 11.02 1.07 23.37
N GLY A 61 10.70 0.42 24.51
CA GLY A 61 10.07 1.06 25.66
C GLY A 61 10.96 2.10 26.34
N ALA A 62 12.27 1.87 26.38
CA ALA A 62 13.23 2.81 26.96
C ALA A 62 13.32 4.14 26.19
N ILE A 63 13.15 4.10 24.86
CA ILE A 63 13.27 5.29 24.00
C ILE A 63 11.93 5.99 23.82
N TYR A 64 10.86 5.21 23.57
CA TYR A 64 9.54 5.73 23.14
C TYR A 64 8.45 5.59 24.21
N GLY A 65 8.81 5.06 25.41
CA GLY A 65 7.90 4.92 26.55
C GLY A 65 6.74 3.94 26.29
N THR A 66 5.62 4.19 26.95
CA THR A 66 4.42 3.32 26.91
C THR A 66 3.80 3.17 25.51
N ARG A 67 4.03 4.13 24.63
CA ARG A 67 3.57 4.06 23.23
C ARG A 67 4.23 2.94 22.43
N ALA A 68 5.39 2.47 22.89
CA ALA A 68 6.13 1.38 22.25
C ALA A 68 5.70 -0.02 22.72
N ALA A 69 4.67 -0.14 23.55
CA ALA A 69 4.23 -1.42 24.13
C ALA A 69 3.87 -2.48 23.06
N SER A 70 3.38 -2.07 21.90
CA SER A 70 3.09 -2.93 20.75
C SER A 70 4.26 -3.10 19.77
N GLY A 71 5.45 -2.57 20.10
CA GLY A 71 6.63 -2.50 19.25
C GLY A 71 6.73 -1.18 18.50
N VAL A 72 7.90 -0.94 17.90
CA VAL A 72 8.20 0.25 17.11
C VAL A 72 8.71 -0.14 15.74
N ILE A 73 8.25 0.55 14.71
CA ILE A 73 8.77 0.47 13.35
C ILE A 73 9.51 1.77 13.08
N LEU A 74 10.83 1.69 12.95
CA LEU A 74 11.66 2.81 12.55
C LEU A 74 11.79 2.81 11.03
N ILE A 75 11.43 3.90 10.41
CA ILE A 75 11.59 4.11 8.97
C ILE A 75 12.59 5.23 8.81
N THR A 76 13.68 4.92 8.10
CA THR A 76 14.67 5.92 7.71
C THR A 76 14.51 6.19 6.23
N THR A 77 14.33 7.45 5.86
CA THR A 77 14.22 7.85 4.45
C THR A 77 15.62 8.07 3.84
N LYS A 78 15.66 8.08 2.52
CA LYS A 78 16.88 8.42 1.78
C LYS A 78 17.22 9.88 2.01
N SER A 79 18.46 10.15 2.32
CA SER A 79 19.05 11.50 2.43
C SER A 79 20.08 11.69 1.33
N GLY A 80 20.45 12.92 1.05
CA GLY A 80 21.57 13.22 0.15
C GLY A 80 22.86 12.56 0.65
N SER A 81 23.73 12.21 -0.27
CA SER A 81 25.08 11.74 0.01
C SER A 81 26.13 12.62 -0.66
N ASN A 82 27.37 12.50 -0.24
CA ASN A 82 28.47 13.19 -0.91
C ASN A 82 28.69 12.56 -2.29
N THR A 83 28.35 13.28 -3.34
CA THR A 83 28.53 12.88 -4.75
C THR A 83 29.72 13.57 -5.41
N ASN A 84 30.60 14.20 -4.61
CA ASN A 84 31.71 15.04 -5.10
C ASN A 84 31.23 16.16 -6.06
N GLY A 85 30.07 16.77 -5.77
CA GLY A 85 29.47 17.81 -6.57
C GLY A 85 28.84 17.34 -7.88
N LYS A 86 28.80 16.03 -8.14
CA LYS A 86 28.13 15.47 -9.33
C LYS A 86 26.65 15.24 -9.05
N VAL A 87 25.83 15.53 -10.04
CA VAL A 87 24.40 15.23 -9.99
C VAL A 87 24.19 13.75 -10.28
N LYS A 88 23.51 13.05 -9.38
CA LYS A 88 23.07 11.67 -9.59
C LYS A 88 21.55 11.68 -9.78
N LEU A 89 21.12 11.23 -10.94
CA LEU A 89 19.72 11.14 -11.33
C LEU A 89 19.32 9.67 -11.41
N ASN A 90 18.24 9.30 -10.73
CA ASN A 90 17.65 7.98 -10.86
C ASN A 90 16.20 8.13 -11.30
N TYR A 91 15.82 7.34 -12.30
CA TYR A 91 14.47 7.26 -12.79
C TYR A 91 14.03 5.80 -12.80
N SER A 92 12.89 5.54 -12.18
CA SER A 92 12.25 4.23 -12.21
C SER A 92 10.81 4.35 -12.68
N THR A 93 10.36 3.35 -13.41
CA THR A 93 8.96 3.23 -13.86
C THR A 93 8.46 1.82 -13.63
N GLU A 94 7.25 1.73 -13.13
CA GLU A 94 6.52 0.48 -12.94
C GLU A 94 5.24 0.54 -13.77
N LEU A 95 5.10 -0.40 -14.69
CA LEU A 95 3.92 -0.58 -15.51
C LEU A 95 3.23 -1.85 -15.04
N SER A 96 1.96 -1.76 -14.65
CA SER A 96 1.22 -2.92 -14.18
C SER A 96 -0.16 -2.99 -14.82
N LYS A 97 -0.57 -4.21 -15.15
CA LYS A 97 -1.91 -4.52 -15.64
C LYS A 97 -2.56 -5.50 -14.67
N LYS A 98 -3.69 -5.12 -14.10
CA LYS A 98 -4.49 -6.01 -13.26
C LYS A 98 -5.43 -6.83 -14.15
N GLN A 99 -5.44 -8.13 -13.95
CA GLN A 99 -6.41 -9.02 -14.55
C GLN A 99 -7.28 -9.63 -13.47
N ASN A 100 -8.58 -9.66 -13.70
CA ASN A 100 -9.48 -10.41 -12.85
C ASN A 100 -9.31 -11.89 -13.18
N TYR A 101 -8.94 -12.68 -12.18
CA TYR A 101 -8.77 -14.11 -12.33
C TYR A 101 -10.06 -14.82 -11.93
N GLY A 102 -10.66 -15.49 -12.91
CA GLY A 102 -11.88 -16.27 -12.73
C GLY A 102 -13.15 -15.42 -12.79
N ARG A 103 -14.12 -15.93 -13.48
CA ARG A 103 -15.52 -15.47 -13.44
C ARG A 103 -16.25 -16.35 -12.44
N PRO A 104 -16.94 -15.80 -11.43
CA PRO A 104 -17.82 -16.62 -10.61
C PRO A 104 -18.89 -17.26 -11.51
N ASP A 105 -19.18 -18.51 -11.21
CA ASP A 105 -20.26 -19.23 -11.90
C ASP A 105 -21.59 -18.62 -11.46
N MET A 106 -22.14 -17.77 -12.31
CA MET A 106 -23.40 -17.09 -12.07
C MET A 106 -24.41 -17.55 -13.11
N MET A 107 -25.64 -17.67 -12.66
CA MET A 107 -26.76 -18.04 -13.50
C MET A 107 -26.91 -17.03 -14.66
N THR A 108 -27.04 -17.54 -15.86
CA THR A 108 -27.35 -16.72 -17.03
C THR A 108 -28.83 -16.30 -17.04
N ALA A 109 -29.16 -15.27 -17.82
CA ALA A 109 -30.55 -14.82 -17.93
C ALA A 109 -31.48 -15.93 -18.48
N ASP A 110 -30.97 -16.76 -19.35
CA ASP A 110 -31.75 -17.88 -19.92
C ASP A 110 -31.95 -19.02 -18.92
N GLU A 111 -30.93 -19.34 -18.12
CA GLU A 111 -31.08 -20.28 -17.00
C GLU A 111 -32.04 -19.77 -15.95
N TYR A 112 -32.01 -18.46 -15.66
CA TYR A 112 -32.95 -17.83 -14.73
C TYR A 112 -34.40 -17.91 -15.25
N ARG A 113 -34.66 -17.64 -16.54
CA ARG A 113 -35.98 -17.71 -17.16
C ARG A 113 -36.53 -19.13 -17.16
N ASN A 114 -35.68 -20.12 -17.29
CA ASN A 114 -36.06 -21.52 -17.34
C ASN A 114 -36.32 -22.15 -15.98
N ARG A 115 -36.17 -21.38 -14.89
CA ARG A 115 -36.49 -21.85 -13.55
C ARG A 115 -38.00 -22.00 -13.34
N THR A 116 -38.40 -23.15 -12.82
CA THR A 116 -39.80 -23.47 -12.53
C THR A 116 -40.13 -23.37 -11.05
N ASP A 117 -39.13 -23.17 -10.20
CA ASP A 117 -39.23 -23.17 -8.74
C ASP A 117 -39.53 -21.79 -8.11
N VAL A 118 -39.50 -20.73 -8.93
CA VAL A 118 -39.75 -19.36 -8.50
C VAL A 118 -40.67 -18.63 -9.46
N ASN A 119 -41.48 -17.72 -8.92
CA ASN A 119 -42.33 -16.86 -9.72
C ASN A 119 -41.48 -15.69 -10.26
N ILE A 120 -41.08 -15.77 -11.53
CA ILE A 120 -40.12 -14.84 -12.15
C ILE A 120 -40.89 -13.72 -12.86
N ILE A 121 -40.52 -12.48 -12.62
CA ILE A 121 -40.92 -11.35 -13.44
C ILE A 121 -39.77 -11.10 -14.43
N ASP A 122 -39.99 -11.47 -15.70
CA ASP A 122 -39.02 -11.26 -16.75
C ASP A 122 -39.26 -9.91 -17.45
N TYR A 123 -38.26 -9.02 -17.36
CA TYR A 123 -38.27 -7.73 -18.05
C TYR A 123 -37.62 -7.78 -19.44
N GLY A 124 -37.28 -8.97 -19.94
CA GLY A 124 -36.68 -9.17 -21.28
C GLY A 124 -35.24 -8.69 -21.44
N GLN A 125 -34.56 -8.34 -20.32
CA GLN A 125 -33.20 -7.86 -20.34
C GLN A 125 -32.21 -9.04 -20.24
N ASN A 126 -31.15 -8.99 -21.04
CA ASN A 126 -30.06 -9.95 -20.99
C ASN A 126 -28.73 -9.18 -20.84
N ALA A 127 -28.44 -8.67 -19.65
CA ALA A 127 -27.25 -7.92 -19.38
C ALA A 127 -26.20 -8.81 -18.68
N ASP A 128 -25.02 -8.89 -19.26
CA ASP A 128 -23.86 -9.46 -18.59
C ASP A 128 -23.24 -8.40 -17.66
N TRP A 129 -23.67 -8.40 -16.40
CA TRP A 129 -23.21 -7.45 -15.38
C TRP A 129 -21.73 -7.61 -15.06
N TRP A 130 -21.18 -8.82 -15.21
CA TRP A 130 -19.76 -9.05 -15.00
C TRP A 130 -18.92 -8.30 -16.03
N ASP A 131 -19.25 -8.45 -17.30
CA ASP A 131 -18.56 -7.74 -18.38
C ASP A 131 -18.84 -6.23 -18.37
N ALA A 132 -20.01 -5.81 -17.90
CA ALA A 132 -20.39 -4.40 -17.84
C ALA A 132 -19.71 -3.65 -16.68
N LEU A 133 -19.49 -4.32 -15.54
CA LEU A 133 -18.90 -3.70 -14.35
C LEU A 133 -17.36 -3.80 -14.32
N LEU A 134 -16.79 -4.76 -15.03
CA LEU A 134 -15.35 -4.96 -15.03
C LEU A 134 -14.70 -4.35 -16.24
N GLN A 135 -13.90 -3.35 -15.99
CA GLN A 135 -13.09 -2.72 -17.02
C GLN A 135 -11.96 -3.65 -17.46
N LYS A 136 -11.88 -3.92 -18.77
CA LYS A 136 -10.92 -4.88 -19.35
C LYS A 136 -9.48 -4.34 -19.40
N ASP A 137 -9.32 -3.02 -19.37
CA ASP A 137 -8.04 -2.35 -19.57
C ASP A 137 -7.60 -1.58 -18.32
N ASN A 138 -7.37 -2.32 -17.24
CA ASN A 138 -6.84 -1.77 -15.99
C ASN A 138 -5.32 -1.62 -16.09
N PHE A 139 -4.88 -0.48 -16.57
CA PHE A 139 -3.46 -0.16 -16.69
C PHE A 139 -3.08 0.86 -15.62
N SER A 140 -2.04 0.58 -14.86
CA SER A 140 -1.48 1.54 -13.92
C SER A 140 0.00 1.79 -14.20
N GLN A 141 0.39 3.04 -14.06
CA GLN A 141 1.77 3.50 -14.25
C GLN A 141 2.21 4.23 -13.00
N LYS A 142 3.41 3.91 -12.56
CA LYS A 142 4.09 4.66 -11.52
C LYS A 142 5.42 5.15 -12.07
N HIS A 143 5.73 6.40 -11.83
CA HIS A 143 6.98 7.03 -12.22
C HIS A 143 7.61 7.64 -10.98
N HIS A 144 8.86 7.34 -10.75
CA HIS A 144 9.64 7.91 -9.66
C HIS A 144 10.94 8.49 -10.23
N LEU A 145 11.17 9.76 -9.97
CA LEU A 145 12.37 10.48 -10.35
C LEU A 145 13.04 10.98 -9.08
N SER A 146 14.29 10.62 -8.85
CA SER A 146 15.06 11.16 -7.73
C SER A 146 16.35 11.79 -8.19
N LEU A 147 16.71 12.88 -7.55
CA LEU A 147 17.92 13.65 -7.76
C LEU A 147 18.71 13.73 -6.45
N GLU A 148 19.96 13.40 -6.53
CA GLU A 148 20.88 13.45 -5.42
C GLU A 148 22.10 14.30 -5.82
N LEU A 149 22.42 15.29 -4.99
CA LEU A 149 23.57 16.15 -5.14
C LEU A 149 24.20 16.37 -3.77
N GLY A 150 25.51 16.28 -3.68
CA GLY A 150 26.17 16.55 -2.42
C GLY A 150 27.65 16.88 -2.55
N THR A 151 28.07 17.74 -1.67
CA THR A 151 29.46 18.05 -1.36
C THR A 151 29.76 17.63 0.09
N GLU A 152 30.95 17.87 0.58
CA GLU A 152 31.29 17.60 1.99
C GLU A 152 30.44 18.43 2.96
N ASN A 153 30.05 19.65 2.57
CA ASN A 153 29.38 20.62 3.44
C ASN A 153 27.85 20.70 3.24
N ALA A 154 27.34 20.25 2.10
CA ALA A 154 25.94 20.34 1.78
C ALA A 154 25.47 19.15 0.93
N GLN A 155 24.37 18.55 1.33
CA GLN A 155 23.78 17.42 0.63
C GLN A 155 22.28 17.64 0.44
N VAL A 156 21.79 17.34 -0.77
CA VAL A 156 20.39 17.51 -1.14
C VAL A 156 19.91 16.21 -1.78
N TYR A 157 18.76 15.75 -1.33
CA TYR A 157 17.97 14.70 -1.97
C TYR A 157 16.59 15.26 -2.26
N THR A 158 16.11 15.07 -3.48
CA THR A 158 14.76 15.40 -3.86
C THR A 158 14.17 14.29 -4.71
N SER A 159 12.89 14.00 -4.52
CA SER A 159 12.18 13.00 -5.29
C SER A 159 10.83 13.51 -5.77
N PHE A 160 10.41 13.02 -6.93
CA PHE A 160 9.09 13.26 -7.51
C PHE A 160 8.47 11.91 -7.82
N PHE A 161 7.25 11.72 -7.32
CA PHE A 161 6.48 10.52 -7.54
C PHE A 161 5.16 10.84 -8.24
N LEU A 162 4.88 10.11 -9.30
CA LEU A 162 3.63 10.19 -10.03
C LEU A 162 3.04 8.78 -10.15
N SER A 163 1.81 8.61 -9.68
CA SER A 163 1.04 7.37 -9.84
C SER A 163 -0.23 7.66 -10.62
N LEU A 164 -0.36 7.01 -11.78
CA LEU A 164 -1.56 7.05 -12.61
C LEU A 164 -2.21 5.68 -12.56
N ILE A 165 -3.43 5.63 -12.04
CA ILE A 165 -4.25 4.42 -12.01
C ILE A 165 -5.45 4.69 -12.91
N HIS A 166 -5.52 3.98 -14.03
CA HIS A 166 -6.70 4.00 -14.88
C HIS A 166 -7.66 2.92 -14.37
N ILE A 167 -8.78 3.38 -13.84
CA ILE A 167 -9.85 2.52 -13.29
C ILE A 167 -10.90 2.31 -14.36
#